data_a3cc3c864a6f47691c31af9e81552b8d
#
_entry.id   a3cc3c864a6f47691c31af9e81552b8d
#
_cell.length_a   1.000
_cell.length_b   1.000
_cell.length_c   1.000
_cell.angle_alpha   90.00
_cell.angle_beta   90.00
_cell.angle_gamma   90.00
#
_symmetry.space_group_name_H-M   'P 1'
#
loop_
_entity.id
_entity.type
_entity.pdbx_description
1 polymer ?
#
loop_
_entity_poly.entity_id
_entity_poly.type
_entity_poly.pdbx_seq_one_letter_code
_entity_poly.pdbx_strand_id
1 'polypeptide(L)'
;MKHEHYMDMNRLSDWSVDQINELLDVCLLLKEMEEKGVRLPLLKNVSLAMMFDQQSTRTRVSFETAMEQLGGHAMFLDGKSLHAGTGQETIHETAAIISSMADAVMIRSLSQQVIDEFVAASTVPVISGMSCAEFRSDGFGSQEQHHP
;
A
#
# COMPACT_ATOMS: atom_id res chain seq x y z
N MET A 1 9.95 0.83 17.86
CA MET A 1 8.87 -0.01 18.44
C MET A 1 7.67 0.15 17.52
N LYS A 2 7.17 -0.94 16.88
CA LYS A 2 5.90 -0.87 16.17
C LYS A 2 4.81 -0.54 17.20
N HIS A 3 3.95 0.41 16.88
CA HIS A 3 2.83 0.75 17.74
C HIS A 3 1.88 -0.44 17.84
N GLU A 4 1.44 -0.83 19.03
CA GLU A 4 0.59 -2.01 19.29
C GLU A 4 -0.83 -1.91 18.71
N HIS A 5 -1.17 -0.85 17.96
CA HIS A 5 -2.54 -0.53 17.60
C HIS A 5 -2.87 -0.56 16.12
N TYR A 6 -1.94 -0.96 15.23
CA TYR A 6 -2.23 -1.09 13.81
C TYR A 6 -1.59 -2.33 13.19
N MET A 7 -2.21 -2.82 12.14
CA MET A 7 -1.73 -3.95 11.35
C MET A 7 -1.26 -3.49 9.99
N ASP A 8 -0.15 -4.07 9.53
CA ASP A 8 0.26 -3.95 8.15
C ASP A 8 -0.71 -4.73 7.24
N MET A 9 -1.03 -4.17 6.08
CA MET A 9 -1.77 -4.86 5.03
C MET A 9 -0.78 -5.35 3.95
N ASN A 10 0.14 -6.21 4.37
CA ASN A 10 1.17 -6.76 3.49
C ASN A 10 0.64 -7.94 2.69
N ARG A 11 0.03 -8.91 3.36
CA ARG A 11 -0.60 -10.08 2.75
C ARG A 11 -1.97 -10.31 3.35
N LEU A 12 -2.95 -10.61 2.51
CA LEU A 12 -4.29 -10.93 2.99
C LEU A 12 -4.32 -12.21 3.85
N SER A 13 -3.39 -13.14 3.61
CA SER A 13 -3.22 -14.36 4.42
C SER A 13 -2.81 -14.10 5.87
N ASP A 14 -2.31 -12.91 6.19
CA ASP A 14 -1.90 -12.53 7.54
C ASP A 14 -3.10 -12.07 8.39
N TRP A 15 -4.27 -11.95 7.76
CA TRP A 15 -5.49 -11.48 8.38
C TRP A 15 -6.46 -12.64 8.66
N SER A 16 -7.13 -12.60 9.81
CA SER A 16 -8.20 -13.54 10.10
C SER A 16 -9.44 -13.25 9.25
N VAL A 17 -10.32 -14.25 9.09
CA VAL A 17 -11.59 -14.09 8.37
C VAL A 17 -12.43 -12.97 8.99
N ASP A 18 -12.45 -12.87 10.32
CA ASP A 18 -13.22 -11.84 11.03
C ASP A 18 -12.68 -10.44 10.73
N GLN A 19 -11.35 -10.26 10.75
CA GLN A 19 -10.71 -8.98 10.39
C GLN A 19 -11.01 -8.57 8.94
N ILE A 20 -11.00 -9.55 8.02
CA ILE A 20 -11.35 -9.29 6.60
C ILE A 20 -12.81 -8.87 6.49
N ASN A 21 -13.73 -9.54 7.20
CA ASN A 21 -15.14 -9.20 7.19
C ASN A 21 -15.39 -7.81 7.78
N GLU A 22 -14.75 -7.46 8.90
CA GLU A 22 -14.83 -6.12 9.48
C GLU A 22 -14.34 -5.04 8.50
N LEU A 23 -13.24 -5.30 7.80
CA LEU A 23 -12.73 -4.38 6.77
C LEU A 23 -13.73 -4.20 5.62
N LEU A 24 -14.35 -5.30 5.15
CA LEU A 24 -15.37 -5.25 4.10
C LEU A 24 -16.61 -4.48 4.55
N ASP A 25 -17.06 -4.66 5.79
CA ASP A 25 -18.19 -3.91 6.35
C ASP A 25 -17.91 -2.41 6.38
N VAL A 26 -16.69 -2.01 6.79
CA VAL A 26 -16.26 -0.61 6.74
C VAL A 26 -16.24 -0.09 5.29
N CYS A 27 -15.71 -0.86 4.35
CA CYS A 27 -15.71 -0.48 2.93
C CYS A 27 -17.12 -0.27 2.37
N LEU A 28 -18.07 -1.16 2.70
CA LEU A 28 -19.46 -1.06 2.27
C LEU A 28 -20.14 0.17 2.87
N LEU A 29 -19.90 0.45 4.16
CA LEU A 29 -20.40 1.63 4.83
C LEU A 29 -19.89 2.92 4.18
N LEU A 30 -18.58 3.02 3.93
CA LEU A 30 -17.96 4.19 3.28
C LEU A 30 -18.51 4.40 1.86
N LYS A 31 -18.72 3.30 1.12
CA LYS A 31 -19.33 3.34 -0.21
C LYS A 31 -20.76 3.88 -0.16
N GLU A 32 -21.58 3.39 0.75
CA GLU A 32 -22.96 3.88 0.94
C GLU A 32 -22.99 5.36 1.32
N MET A 33 -22.06 5.80 2.18
CA MET A 33 -21.94 7.21 2.55
C MET A 33 -21.59 8.10 1.35
N GLU A 34 -20.63 7.67 0.53
CA GLU A 34 -20.23 8.40 -0.68
C GLU A 34 -21.40 8.49 -1.68
N GLU A 35 -22.17 7.41 -1.88
CA GLU A 35 -23.37 7.40 -2.73
C GLU A 35 -24.44 8.40 -2.24
N LYS A 36 -24.49 8.65 -0.95
CA LYS A 36 -25.39 9.65 -0.31
C LYS A 36 -24.78 11.06 -0.26
N GLY A 37 -23.58 11.25 -0.81
CA GLY A 37 -22.87 12.53 -0.78
C GLY A 37 -22.35 12.91 0.61
N VAL A 38 -22.20 11.97 1.52
CA VAL A 38 -21.68 12.17 2.87
C VAL A 38 -20.20 11.82 2.89
N ARG A 39 -19.33 12.78 3.15
CA ARG A 39 -17.88 12.59 3.30
C ARG A 39 -17.46 12.96 4.71
N LEU A 40 -16.90 11.99 5.43
CA LEU A 40 -16.33 12.21 6.76
C LEU A 40 -14.82 12.32 6.66
N PRO A 41 -14.20 13.35 7.26
CA PRO A 41 -12.74 13.53 7.25
C PRO A 41 -12.06 12.58 8.25
N LEU A 42 -12.23 11.26 8.06
CA LEU A 42 -11.74 10.21 8.97
C LEU A 42 -10.21 10.18 9.04
N LEU A 43 -9.53 10.58 7.97
CA LEU A 43 -8.07 10.64 7.88
C LEU A 43 -7.54 12.08 7.93
N LYS A 44 -8.26 12.98 8.60
CA LYS A 44 -7.81 14.37 8.75
C LYS A 44 -6.42 14.42 9.39
N ASN A 45 -5.51 15.16 8.75
CA ASN A 45 -4.09 15.30 9.12
C ASN A 45 -3.26 14.01 8.98
N VAL A 46 -3.78 12.97 8.34
CA VAL A 46 -3.03 11.75 8.02
C VAL A 46 -2.36 11.91 6.66
N SER A 47 -1.06 11.59 6.60
CA SER A 47 -0.25 11.59 5.39
C SER A 47 0.09 10.17 4.97
N LEU A 48 -0.19 9.83 3.71
CA LEU A 48 0.16 8.56 3.09
C LEU A 48 1.29 8.78 2.09
N ALA A 49 2.43 8.14 2.32
CA ALA A 49 3.51 8.07 1.33
C ALA A 49 3.26 6.87 0.38
N MET A 50 3.18 7.12 -0.92
CA MET A 50 2.92 6.08 -1.92
C MET A 50 4.16 5.84 -2.76
N MET A 51 4.78 4.67 -2.61
CA MET A 51 6.01 4.27 -3.31
C MET A 51 5.70 3.31 -4.45
N PHE A 52 6.17 3.62 -5.66
CA PHE A 52 5.92 2.84 -6.85
C PHE A 52 7.21 2.50 -7.59
N ASP A 53 7.55 1.21 -7.71
CA ASP A 53 8.61 0.72 -8.59
C ASP A 53 8.24 0.84 -10.07
N GLN A 54 6.95 0.74 -10.35
CA GLN A 54 6.39 0.86 -11.68
C GLN A 54 5.22 1.81 -11.72
N GLN A 55 5.08 2.52 -12.83
CA GLN A 55 3.94 3.40 -13.04
C GLN A 55 2.63 2.59 -13.02
N SER A 56 1.69 3.05 -12.21
CA SER A 56 0.35 2.47 -12.11
C SER A 56 -0.68 3.57 -11.94
N THR A 57 -1.27 3.98 -13.03
CA THR A 57 -2.28 5.05 -13.04
C THR A 57 -3.48 4.71 -12.16
N ARG A 58 -4.05 3.50 -12.31
CA ARG A 58 -5.23 3.09 -11.54
C ARG A 58 -4.98 3.09 -10.04
N THR A 59 -3.91 2.45 -9.59
CA THR A 59 -3.57 2.37 -8.17
C THR A 59 -3.28 3.76 -7.60
N ARG A 60 -2.53 4.57 -8.32
CA ARG A 60 -2.22 5.92 -7.90
C ARG A 60 -3.48 6.77 -7.73
N VAL A 61 -4.31 6.84 -8.76
CA VAL A 61 -5.55 7.65 -8.72
C VAL A 61 -6.49 7.16 -7.63
N SER A 62 -6.64 5.84 -7.43
CA SER A 62 -7.53 5.30 -6.39
C SER A 62 -7.10 5.70 -4.99
N PHE A 63 -5.80 5.60 -4.67
CA PHE A 63 -5.29 6.00 -3.35
C PHE A 63 -5.32 7.50 -3.15
N GLU A 64 -4.91 8.31 -4.14
CA GLU A 64 -4.99 9.78 -4.05
C GLU A 64 -6.43 10.24 -3.83
N THR A 65 -7.38 9.71 -4.60
CA THR A 65 -8.81 10.05 -4.46
C THR A 65 -9.36 9.60 -3.11
N ALA A 66 -9.05 8.39 -2.66
CA ALA A 66 -9.53 7.90 -1.35
C ALA A 66 -8.99 8.76 -0.20
N MET A 67 -7.72 9.12 -0.23
CA MET A 67 -7.12 9.99 0.79
C MET A 67 -7.79 11.37 0.80
N GLU A 68 -8.04 11.97 -0.36
CA GLU A 68 -8.75 13.24 -0.47
C GLU A 68 -10.19 13.15 0.08
N GLN A 69 -10.94 12.12 -0.32
CA GLN A 69 -12.31 11.91 0.14
C GLN A 69 -12.42 11.71 1.65
N LEU A 70 -11.40 11.10 2.26
CA LEU A 70 -11.32 10.89 3.70
C LEU A 70 -10.63 12.03 4.46
N GLY A 71 -10.25 13.11 3.78
CA GLY A 71 -9.66 14.32 4.38
C GLY A 71 -8.18 14.22 4.73
N GLY A 72 -7.50 13.19 4.23
CA GLY A 72 -6.06 13.01 4.35
C GLY A 72 -5.28 13.57 3.17
N HIS A 73 -3.98 13.28 3.13
CA HIS A 73 -3.06 13.68 2.07
C HIS A 73 -2.26 12.51 1.55
N ALA A 74 -2.11 12.38 0.23
CA ALA A 74 -1.28 11.37 -0.39
C ALA A 74 -0.08 12.01 -1.11
N MET A 75 1.10 11.43 -0.94
CA MET A 75 2.35 11.84 -1.58
C MET A 75 2.84 10.74 -2.50
N PHE A 76 3.02 11.06 -3.78
CA PHE A 76 3.60 10.14 -4.73
C PHE A 76 5.13 10.19 -4.65
N LEU A 77 5.77 9.02 -4.48
CA LEU A 77 7.21 8.85 -4.49
C LEU A 77 7.59 7.90 -5.64
N ASP A 78 8.51 8.34 -6.50
CA ASP A 78 9.06 7.48 -7.56
C ASP A 78 9.95 6.41 -6.91
N GLY A 79 9.56 5.15 -7.05
CA GLY A 79 10.23 4.00 -6.43
C GLY A 79 11.59 3.65 -7.02
N LYS A 80 12.11 4.43 -7.99
CA LYS A 80 13.47 4.22 -8.49
C LYS A 80 14.55 4.32 -7.40
N SER A 81 14.26 5.02 -6.32
CA SER A 81 15.09 5.08 -5.12
C SER A 81 15.06 3.78 -4.29
N LEU A 82 14.06 2.90 -4.50
CA LEU A 82 13.99 1.58 -3.85
C LEU A 82 14.89 0.53 -4.49
N HIS A 83 15.51 0.81 -5.62
CA HIS A 83 16.50 -0.07 -6.20
C HIS A 83 17.79 -0.03 -5.36
N ALA A 84 17.78 -0.80 -4.27
CA ALA A 84 18.95 -1.15 -3.49
C ALA A 84 19.97 -1.81 -4.44
N GLY A 85 20.94 -1.08 -4.87
CA GLY A 85 21.97 -1.53 -5.84
C GLY A 85 22.67 -0.37 -6.55
N THR A 86 22.15 0.84 -6.47
CA THR A 86 22.79 2.03 -7.06
C THR A 86 23.61 2.85 -6.06
N GLY A 87 23.81 2.34 -4.83
CA GLY A 87 24.84 2.81 -3.91
C GLY A 87 24.49 4.00 -3.02
N GLN A 88 23.22 4.41 -2.92
CA GLN A 88 22.88 5.59 -2.11
C GLN A 88 22.09 5.32 -0.84
N GLU A 89 21.09 4.42 -0.85
CA GLU A 89 20.32 4.08 0.38
C GLU A 89 19.85 2.62 0.36
N THR A 90 19.78 2.02 1.54
CA THR A 90 19.19 0.70 1.73
C THR A 90 17.66 0.83 1.90
N ILE A 91 16.92 -0.26 1.65
CA ILE A 91 15.47 -0.31 1.90
C ILE A 91 15.17 0.06 3.36
N HIS A 92 16.01 -0.40 4.29
CA HIS A 92 15.88 -0.13 5.72
C HIS A 92 16.01 1.36 6.04
N GLU A 93 16.99 2.04 5.47
CA GLU A 93 17.20 3.48 5.65
C GLU A 93 16.04 4.28 5.06
N THR A 94 15.62 3.94 3.84
CA THR A 94 14.46 4.56 3.18
C THR A 94 13.19 4.38 4.01
N ALA A 95 12.93 3.18 4.53
CA ALA A 95 11.77 2.89 5.37
C ALA A 95 11.80 3.72 6.67
N ALA A 96 12.97 3.82 7.33
CA ALA A 96 13.13 4.60 8.55
C ALA A 96 12.90 6.10 8.31
N ILE A 97 13.45 6.65 7.22
CA ILE A 97 13.29 8.06 6.87
C ILE A 97 11.82 8.38 6.56
N ILE A 98 11.16 7.58 5.70
CA ILE A 98 9.77 7.83 5.31
C ILE A 98 8.84 7.67 6.50
N SER A 99 9.04 6.64 7.33
CA SER A 99 8.24 6.40 8.53
C SER A 99 8.39 7.49 9.59
N SER A 100 9.46 8.29 9.54
CA SER A 100 9.63 9.44 10.44
C SER A 100 8.81 10.67 10.02
N MET A 101 8.32 10.70 8.77
CA MET A 101 7.66 11.87 8.17
C MET A 101 6.21 11.60 7.74
N ALA A 102 5.85 10.35 7.44
CA ALA A 102 4.51 9.96 7.02
C ALA A 102 3.82 9.11 8.08
N ASP A 103 2.49 9.13 8.11
CA ASP A 103 1.68 8.36 9.06
C ASP A 103 1.38 6.95 8.58
N ALA A 104 1.47 6.72 7.28
CA ALA A 104 1.32 5.40 6.64
C ALA A 104 2.10 5.35 5.32
N VAL A 105 2.40 4.15 4.85
CA VAL A 105 3.06 3.91 3.56
C VAL A 105 2.25 2.94 2.72
N MET A 106 2.05 3.24 1.45
CA MET A 106 1.65 2.28 0.44
C MET A 106 2.85 1.97 -0.45
N ILE A 107 3.14 0.70 -0.65
CA ILE A 107 4.25 0.26 -1.49
C ILE A 107 3.77 -0.69 -2.57
N ARG A 108 4.11 -0.39 -3.82
CA ARG A 108 3.90 -1.25 -4.97
C ARG A 108 5.23 -1.59 -5.60
N SER A 109 5.66 -2.84 -5.45
CA SER A 109 6.92 -3.35 -5.97
C SER A 109 6.72 -4.65 -6.74
N LEU A 110 7.60 -4.91 -7.71
CA LEU A 110 7.67 -6.20 -8.40
C LEU A 110 8.22 -7.31 -7.50
N SER A 111 8.91 -6.95 -6.43
CA SER A 111 9.54 -7.87 -5.50
C SER A 111 8.80 -7.89 -4.16
N GLN A 112 8.23 -9.03 -3.81
CA GLN A 112 7.65 -9.23 -2.48
C GLN A 112 8.71 -9.08 -1.37
N GLN A 113 9.95 -9.51 -1.64
CA GLN A 113 11.05 -9.36 -0.69
C GLN A 113 11.29 -7.89 -0.32
N VAL A 114 11.24 -6.98 -1.29
CA VAL A 114 11.39 -5.53 -1.05
C VAL A 114 10.28 -5.02 -0.13
N ILE A 115 9.04 -5.47 -0.35
CA ILE A 115 7.91 -5.10 0.52
C ILE A 115 8.12 -5.65 1.93
N ASP A 116 8.52 -6.92 2.06
CA ASP A 116 8.76 -7.56 3.36
C ASP A 116 9.88 -6.87 4.15
N GLU A 117 10.98 -6.51 3.49
CA GLU A 117 12.09 -5.76 4.09
C GLU A 117 11.63 -4.36 4.55
N PHE A 118 10.82 -3.69 3.73
CA PHE A 118 10.27 -2.38 4.08
C PHE A 118 9.32 -2.47 5.29
N VAL A 119 8.40 -3.45 5.30
CA VAL A 119 7.49 -3.72 6.42
C VAL A 119 8.27 -3.99 7.71
N ALA A 120 9.36 -4.77 7.62
CA ALA A 120 10.19 -5.09 8.78
C ALA A 120 10.88 -3.85 9.39
N ALA A 121 11.23 -2.87 8.55
CA ALA A 121 11.94 -1.66 8.95
C ALA A 121 11.01 -0.48 9.29
N SER A 122 9.77 -0.49 8.80
CA SER A 122 8.81 0.59 8.99
C SER A 122 8.32 0.67 10.43
N THR A 123 8.14 1.89 10.92
CA THR A 123 7.52 2.19 12.22
C THR A 123 6.07 2.65 12.10
N VAL A 124 5.56 2.76 10.88
CA VAL A 124 4.17 3.11 10.56
C VAL A 124 3.51 2.01 9.74
N PRO A 125 2.16 1.96 9.65
CA PRO A 125 1.45 0.95 8.87
C PRO A 125 1.91 0.93 7.40
N VAL A 126 2.07 -0.27 6.86
CA VAL A 126 2.40 -0.48 5.44
C VAL A 126 1.28 -1.22 4.74
N ILE A 127 0.87 -0.70 3.58
CA ILE A 127 -0.14 -1.29 2.70
C ILE A 127 0.57 -1.78 1.44
N SER A 128 0.46 -3.07 1.12
CA SER A 128 0.92 -3.59 -0.17
C SER A 128 -0.04 -3.18 -1.28
N GLY A 129 0.49 -2.47 -2.25
CA GLY A 129 -0.22 -2.09 -3.47
C GLY A 129 -0.13 -3.14 -4.58
N MET A 130 0.21 -4.37 -4.25
CA MET A 130 0.44 -5.56 -5.09
C MET A 130 1.93 -5.82 -5.36
N SER A 131 2.30 -7.09 -5.34
CA SER A 131 3.58 -7.61 -5.85
C SER A 131 3.35 -8.63 -6.99
N CYS A 132 4.39 -8.90 -7.79
CA CYS A 132 4.29 -9.92 -8.85
C CYS A 132 4.13 -11.34 -8.31
N ALA A 133 4.54 -11.61 -7.08
CA ALA A 133 4.41 -12.94 -6.47
C ALA A 133 2.94 -13.26 -6.18
N GLU A 134 2.15 -12.30 -5.71
CA GLU A 134 0.73 -12.48 -5.46
C GLU A 134 -0.06 -12.70 -6.76
N PHE A 135 0.30 -11.99 -7.83
CA PHE A 135 -0.37 -12.16 -9.13
C PHE A 135 -0.18 -13.55 -9.75
N ARG A 136 0.92 -14.23 -9.42
CA ARG A 136 1.18 -15.61 -9.91
C ARG A 136 0.47 -16.68 -9.09
N SER A 137 0.15 -16.43 -7.82
CA SER A 137 -0.52 -17.41 -6.96
C SER A 137 -2.03 -17.53 -7.24
N ASP A 138 -2.64 -16.52 -7.86
CA ASP A 138 -4.09 -16.47 -8.11
C ASP A 138 -4.54 -17.20 -9.38
N GLY A 139 -3.66 -17.99 -10.00
CA GLY A 139 -4.02 -18.95 -11.06
C GLY A 139 -4.48 -18.34 -12.40
N PHE A 140 -4.32 -17.05 -12.62
CA PHE A 140 -4.49 -16.46 -13.95
C PHE A 140 -3.23 -16.68 -14.79
N GLY A 141 -3.21 -17.84 -15.42
CA GLY A 141 -2.11 -18.36 -16.20
C GLY A 141 -1.62 -17.41 -17.29
N SER A 142 -0.31 -17.33 -17.36
CA SER A 142 0.40 -16.96 -18.57
C SER A 142 0.02 -17.94 -19.69
N GLN A 143 -0.86 -17.56 -20.60
CA GLN A 143 -0.84 -18.15 -21.93
C GLN A 143 0.39 -17.61 -22.64
N GLU A 144 1.42 -18.43 -22.69
CA GLU A 144 2.50 -18.25 -23.66
C GLU A 144 1.88 -18.20 -25.06
N GLN A 145 1.85 -17.03 -25.65
CA GLN A 145 1.56 -16.90 -27.08
C GLN A 145 2.84 -17.34 -27.83
N HIS A 146 2.89 -18.61 -28.18
CA HIS A 146 3.71 -19.05 -29.29
C HIS A 146 3.09 -18.48 -30.56
N HIS A 147 3.76 -17.52 -31.15
CA HIS A 147 3.55 -17.19 -32.57
C HIS A 147 4.50 -18.03 -33.43
N PRO A 148 3.99 -18.61 -34.54
CA PRO A 148 4.77 -19.38 -35.50
C PRO A 148 5.73 -18.50 -36.29
#